data_fbe960d32af0822bf1a96ccfbf3c32d9
#
_entry.id   fbe960d32af0822bf1a96ccfbf3c32d9
#
_cell.length_a   1.000
_cell.length_b   1.000
_cell.length_c   1.000
_cell.angle_alpha   90.00
_cell.angle_beta   90.00
_cell.angle_gamma   90.00
#
_symmetry.space_group_name_H-M   'P 1'
#
loop_
_entity.id
_entity.type
_entity.pdbx_description
1 polymer ?
#
loop_
_entity_poly.entity_id
_entity_poly.type
_entity_poly.pdbx_seq_one_letter_code
_entity_poly.pdbx_strand_id
1 'polypeptide(L)'
;MSVMPDTSRPQQAPQRVIKTRREYNIWVADESIEDYALRYAPTSVRKWSPWTVTNTAISTVSFLAMEAIGATMLWQYGFSNALWAAIVVCTIIFLTSWPISYYAAKYNVDVDLLTRGAGFGYIGSTITSLIYASFTFILLAFEAAIMAMALELALGIPQVIGYLISALVILPLVVKGIGFINKVQAVTQPIWLLLLLLPWFFVLWKQPQILSSSLHFVGAVSNSTDFNLYYFGAACTLIFSFVIQIGEQADYLRFLPQKEKNRTAWRFAVFLGGPSWIIFGFLKVLMGMLLMVLAFQLFIPVSELDNPTYLYWVAYQQFIPNPQLALILTLALVCLAQ
;
A
#
# COMPACT_ATOMS: atom_id res chain seq x y z
N MET A 1 -32.14 37.92 -28.67
CA MET A 1 -32.31 36.62 -28.05
C MET A 1 -31.40 36.59 -26.81
N SER A 2 -31.90 36.97 -25.65
CA SER A 2 -31.13 36.95 -24.41
C SER A 2 -31.11 35.51 -23.88
N VAL A 3 -29.92 34.93 -23.76
CA VAL A 3 -29.72 33.63 -23.16
C VAL A 3 -30.00 33.75 -21.65
N MET A 4 -31.08 33.13 -21.21
CA MET A 4 -31.32 33.04 -19.78
C MET A 4 -30.22 32.24 -19.09
N PRO A 5 -29.72 32.68 -17.94
CA PRO A 5 -28.72 31.90 -17.20
C PRO A 5 -29.33 30.59 -16.72
N ASP A 6 -28.63 29.48 -16.95
CA ASP A 6 -28.99 28.14 -16.47
C ASP A 6 -28.98 28.10 -14.93
N THR A 7 -30.18 28.17 -14.33
CA THR A 7 -30.40 28.17 -12.88
C THR A 7 -30.34 26.75 -12.27
N SER A 8 -30.05 25.71 -13.04
CA SER A 8 -30.08 24.32 -12.58
C SER A 8 -28.77 23.86 -11.85
N ARG A 9 -27.75 24.70 -11.79
CA ARG A 9 -26.52 24.43 -11.04
C ARG A 9 -26.62 25.11 -9.69
N PRO A 10 -26.46 24.36 -8.57
CA PRO A 10 -26.32 25.01 -7.26
C PRO A 10 -25.08 25.92 -7.34
N GLN A 11 -25.28 27.22 -7.29
CA GLN A 11 -24.20 28.19 -7.16
C GLN A 11 -23.44 27.85 -5.88
N GLN A 12 -22.24 27.28 -6.02
CA GLN A 12 -21.35 27.14 -4.88
C GLN A 12 -21.05 28.55 -4.38
N ALA A 13 -21.44 28.83 -3.15
CA ALA A 13 -21.08 30.08 -2.50
C ALA A 13 -19.57 30.31 -2.66
N PRO A 14 -19.11 31.51 -3.02
CA PRO A 14 -17.68 31.78 -3.15
C PRO A 14 -17.02 31.48 -1.80
N GLN A 15 -16.19 30.44 -1.78
CA GLN A 15 -15.40 30.09 -0.58
C GLN A 15 -14.44 31.23 -0.34
N ARG A 16 -14.78 32.13 0.59
CA ARG A 16 -13.81 33.06 1.18
C ARG A 16 -12.84 32.20 2.00
N VAL A 17 -11.69 31.91 1.43
CA VAL A 17 -10.53 31.48 2.20
C VAL A 17 -10.17 32.64 3.11
N ILE A 18 -10.55 32.55 4.39
CA ILE A 18 -10.23 33.60 5.37
C ILE A 18 -8.73 33.47 5.67
N LYS A 19 -7.91 34.21 4.94
CA LYS A 19 -6.44 34.25 5.14
C LYS A 19 -6.05 34.55 6.60
N THR A 20 -6.85 35.34 7.31
CA THR A 20 -6.65 35.72 8.71
C THR A 20 -6.56 34.56 9.71
N ARG A 21 -7.03 33.36 9.37
CA ARG A 21 -6.92 32.18 10.26
C ARG A 21 -5.56 31.49 10.16
N ARG A 22 -4.75 31.75 9.11
CA ARG A 22 -3.43 31.14 8.90
C ARG A 22 -2.29 31.95 9.52
N GLU A 23 -2.49 33.24 9.76
CA GLU A 23 -1.44 34.15 10.25
C GLU A 23 -1.04 33.94 11.72
N TYR A 24 -1.84 33.23 12.53
CA TYR A 24 -1.53 32.99 13.92
C TYR A 24 -0.52 31.86 14.15
N ASN A 25 -0.22 31.07 13.13
CA ASN A 25 0.73 29.97 13.21
C ASN A 25 1.63 29.98 11.96
N ILE A 26 2.93 30.24 12.17
CA ILE A 26 3.92 30.34 11.10
C ILE A 26 3.98 29.08 10.23
N TRP A 27 3.78 27.90 10.84
CA TRP A 27 3.76 26.62 10.13
C TRP A 27 2.55 26.48 9.21
N VAL A 28 1.40 27.00 9.59
CA VAL A 28 0.15 26.97 8.80
C VAL A 28 0.14 28.07 7.74
N ALA A 29 0.92 29.14 7.92
CA ALA A 29 1.07 30.24 6.96
C ALA A 29 2.03 29.91 5.80
N ASP A 30 2.85 28.88 5.95
CA ASP A 30 3.79 28.45 4.91
C ASP A 30 3.05 27.73 3.77
N GLU A 31 2.88 28.41 2.63
CA GLU A 31 2.21 27.87 1.44
C GLU A 31 3.00 26.74 0.76
N SER A 32 4.26 26.52 1.14
CA SER A 32 5.07 25.38 0.67
C SER A 32 4.70 24.07 1.36
N ILE A 33 4.05 24.16 2.53
CA ILE A 33 3.54 23.02 3.31
C ILE A 33 2.07 22.82 2.94
N GLU A 34 1.73 21.64 2.41
CA GLU A 34 0.35 21.30 2.06
C GLU A 34 -0.49 21.09 3.32
N ASP A 35 -1.49 21.94 3.53
CA ASP A 35 -2.51 21.77 4.55
C ASP A 35 -3.73 21.05 3.97
N TYR A 36 -3.67 19.71 3.94
CA TYR A 36 -4.81 18.87 3.54
C TYR A 36 -5.75 18.50 4.71
N ALA A 37 -5.75 19.25 5.78
CA ALA A 37 -6.73 19.11 6.87
C ALA A 37 -8.17 19.33 6.42
N LEU A 38 -8.38 19.69 5.15
CA LEU A 38 -9.68 19.85 4.53
C LEU A 38 -10.29 18.49 4.21
N ARG A 39 -11.26 18.07 4.99
CA ARG A 39 -12.04 16.83 4.80
C ARG A 39 -12.81 16.80 3.47
N TYR A 40 -13.10 17.95 2.92
CA TYR A 40 -13.72 18.12 1.60
C TYR A 40 -12.75 18.84 0.68
N ALA A 41 -12.43 18.25 -0.45
CA ALA A 41 -11.55 18.87 -1.43
C ALA A 41 -12.30 19.96 -2.23
N PRO A 42 -11.92 21.24 -2.13
CA PRO A 42 -12.53 22.29 -2.96
C PRO A 42 -12.15 22.14 -4.43
N THR A 43 -12.95 22.67 -5.34
CA THR A 43 -12.72 22.56 -6.80
C THR A 43 -11.34 23.03 -7.27
N SER A 44 -10.75 23.98 -6.54
CA SER A 44 -9.40 24.51 -6.83
C SER A 44 -8.30 23.47 -6.71
N VAL A 45 -8.47 22.46 -5.85
CA VAL A 45 -7.45 21.39 -5.60
C VAL A 45 -7.77 20.06 -6.31
N ARG A 46 -8.96 19.91 -6.93
CA ARG A 46 -9.36 18.70 -7.68
C ARG A 46 -8.71 18.67 -9.06
N LYS A 47 -7.38 18.53 -9.10
CA LYS A 47 -6.58 18.62 -10.33
C LYS A 47 -5.76 17.38 -10.62
N TRP A 48 -5.88 16.34 -9.78
CA TRP A 48 -5.10 15.14 -9.96
C TRP A 48 -5.54 14.37 -11.20
N SER A 49 -4.56 13.99 -12.02
CA SER A 49 -4.81 13.16 -13.19
C SER A 49 -5.14 11.71 -12.77
N PRO A 50 -5.79 10.91 -13.64
CA PRO A 50 -5.95 9.48 -13.42
C PRO A 50 -4.62 8.77 -13.13
N TRP A 51 -3.54 9.19 -13.81
CA TRP A 51 -2.20 8.66 -13.59
C TRP A 51 -1.68 8.97 -12.18
N THR A 52 -1.83 10.21 -11.72
CA THR A 52 -1.42 10.63 -10.37
C THR A 52 -2.09 9.77 -9.30
N VAL A 53 -3.41 9.60 -9.39
CA VAL A 53 -4.18 8.79 -8.45
C VAL A 53 -3.78 7.31 -8.51
N THR A 54 -3.59 6.76 -9.71
CA THR A 54 -3.15 5.37 -9.89
C THR A 54 -1.75 5.15 -9.33
N ASN A 55 -0.81 6.08 -9.58
CA ASN A 55 0.54 6.01 -9.04
C ASN A 55 0.53 6.01 -7.51
N THR A 56 -0.28 6.90 -6.89
CA THR A 56 -0.46 6.92 -5.44
C THR A 56 -1.02 5.58 -4.95
N ALA A 57 -2.05 5.03 -5.59
CA ALA A 57 -2.65 3.75 -5.21
C ALA A 57 -1.66 2.57 -5.28
N ILE A 58 -0.78 2.54 -6.29
CA ILE A 58 0.27 1.51 -6.39
C ILE A 58 1.33 1.72 -5.31
N SER A 59 1.66 2.97 -4.99
CA SER A 59 2.63 3.29 -3.96
C SER A 59 2.19 2.85 -2.56
N THR A 60 0.88 2.83 -2.28
CA THR A 60 0.36 2.38 -0.97
C THR A 60 0.60 0.90 -0.69
N VAL A 61 1.05 0.12 -1.66
CA VAL A 61 1.41 -1.29 -1.51
C VAL A 61 2.86 -1.58 -1.92
N SER A 62 3.72 -0.57 -1.99
CA SER A 62 5.12 -0.77 -2.34
C SER A 62 5.92 -1.52 -1.25
N PHE A 63 5.56 -1.37 0.00
CA PHE A 63 6.20 -2.00 1.16
C PHE A 63 6.24 -3.54 1.08
N LEU A 64 7.21 -4.16 1.76
CA LEU A 64 7.42 -5.63 1.70
C LEU A 64 6.57 -6.44 2.69
N ALA A 65 5.67 -5.82 3.44
CA ALA A 65 4.83 -6.51 4.42
C ALA A 65 3.89 -7.56 3.78
N MET A 66 3.41 -7.31 2.56
CA MET A 66 2.55 -8.27 1.86
C MET A 66 3.30 -9.55 1.51
N GLU A 67 4.56 -9.44 1.10
CA GLU A 67 5.41 -10.60 0.85
C GLU A 67 5.75 -11.35 2.13
N ALA A 68 6.04 -10.64 3.22
CA ALA A 68 6.27 -11.25 4.52
C ALA A 68 5.06 -12.06 4.99
N ILE A 69 3.85 -11.51 4.82
CA ILE A 69 2.59 -12.22 5.14
C ILE A 69 2.40 -13.43 4.23
N GLY A 70 2.61 -13.29 2.92
CA GLY A 70 2.51 -14.41 1.99
C GLY A 70 3.46 -15.54 2.34
N ALA A 71 4.71 -15.22 2.67
CA ALA A 71 5.71 -16.16 3.12
C ALA A 71 5.28 -16.88 4.42
N THR A 72 4.84 -16.13 5.42
CA THR A 72 4.37 -16.66 6.71
C THR A 72 3.15 -17.57 6.55
N MET A 73 2.18 -17.18 5.72
CA MET A 73 0.97 -17.98 5.47
C MET A 73 1.31 -19.33 4.85
N LEU A 74 2.20 -19.33 3.83
CA LEU A 74 2.63 -20.58 3.20
C LEU A 74 3.37 -21.45 4.19
N TRP A 75 4.35 -20.87 4.90
CA TRP A 75 5.15 -21.60 5.88
C TRP A 75 4.33 -22.23 6.98
N GLN A 76 3.36 -21.50 7.55
CA GLN A 76 2.57 -22.02 8.68
C GLN A 76 1.45 -22.95 8.24
N TYR A 77 0.68 -22.58 7.20
CA TYR A 77 -0.59 -23.21 6.90
C TYR A 77 -0.62 -24.04 5.62
N GLY A 78 0.48 -24.07 4.85
CA GLY A 78 0.56 -24.80 3.58
C GLY A 78 -0.15 -24.10 2.43
N PHE A 79 0.07 -24.61 1.21
CA PHE A 79 -0.33 -23.92 -0.02
C PHE A 79 -1.84 -23.74 -0.16
N SER A 80 -2.63 -24.80 0.04
CA SER A 80 -4.08 -24.73 -0.18
C SER A 80 -4.76 -23.71 0.72
N ASN A 81 -4.42 -23.72 2.03
CA ASN A 81 -5.00 -22.78 3.00
C ASN A 81 -4.57 -21.35 2.72
N ALA A 82 -3.28 -21.12 2.43
CA ALA A 82 -2.72 -19.81 2.14
C ALA A 82 -3.30 -19.21 0.85
N LEU A 83 -3.37 -19.99 -0.24
CA LEU A 83 -3.90 -19.52 -1.52
C LEU A 83 -5.39 -19.16 -1.44
N TRP A 84 -6.22 -20.05 -0.87
CA TRP A 84 -7.64 -19.77 -0.74
C TRP A 84 -7.91 -18.59 0.18
N ALA A 85 -7.15 -18.43 1.27
CA ALA A 85 -7.23 -17.25 2.12
C ALA A 85 -6.90 -15.97 1.35
N ALA A 86 -5.82 -15.97 0.57
CA ALA A 86 -5.45 -14.84 -0.26
C ALA A 86 -6.55 -14.48 -1.26
N ILE A 87 -7.10 -15.47 -1.99
CA ILE A 87 -8.16 -15.25 -2.99
C ILE A 87 -9.42 -14.68 -2.32
N VAL A 88 -9.89 -15.31 -1.25
CA VAL A 88 -11.16 -14.93 -0.62
C VAL A 88 -11.06 -13.56 0.03
N VAL A 89 -10.01 -13.33 0.83
CA VAL A 89 -9.86 -12.05 1.55
C VAL A 89 -9.60 -10.89 0.59
N CYS A 90 -8.70 -11.05 -0.38
CA CYS A 90 -8.47 -10.00 -1.38
C CYS A 90 -9.72 -9.70 -2.21
N THR A 91 -10.54 -10.71 -2.51
CA THR A 91 -11.84 -10.51 -3.19
C THR A 91 -12.80 -9.70 -2.30
N ILE A 92 -12.91 -10.02 -1.02
CA ILE A 92 -13.77 -9.27 -0.09
C ILE A 92 -13.29 -7.83 0.03
N ILE A 93 -11.99 -7.61 0.23
CA ILE A 93 -11.40 -6.26 0.30
C ILE A 93 -11.66 -5.50 -1.01
N PHE A 94 -11.47 -6.13 -2.17
CA PHE A 94 -11.73 -5.51 -3.46
C PHE A 94 -13.19 -5.07 -3.60
N LEU A 95 -14.14 -5.96 -3.29
CA LEU A 95 -15.57 -5.69 -3.41
C LEU A 95 -16.04 -4.59 -2.42
N THR A 96 -15.49 -4.55 -1.22
CA THR A 96 -15.80 -3.51 -0.23
C THR A 96 -15.11 -2.19 -0.55
N SER A 97 -13.90 -2.21 -1.12
CA SER A 97 -13.16 -1.03 -1.59
C SER A 97 -13.90 -0.27 -2.69
N TRP A 98 -14.57 -0.98 -3.59
CA TRP A 98 -15.20 -0.38 -4.77
C TRP A 98 -16.22 0.73 -4.45
N PRO A 99 -17.26 0.49 -3.63
CA PRO A 99 -18.21 1.54 -3.29
C PRO A 99 -17.57 2.68 -2.50
N ILE A 100 -16.62 2.41 -1.62
CA ILE A 100 -15.91 3.43 -0.85
C ILE A 100 -15.15 4.36 -1.79
N SER A 101 -14.37 3.82 -2.73
CA SER A 101 -13.66 4.58 -3.75
C SER A 101 -14.60 5.41 -4.61
N TYR A 102 -15.70 4.80 -5.05
CA TYR A 102 -16.68 5.48 -5.90
C TYR A 102 -17.29 6.68 -5.20
N TYR A 103 -17.73 6.54 -3.95
CA TYR A 103 -18.37 7.63 -3.22
C TYR A 103 -17.36 8.69 -2.75
N ALA A 104 -16.17 8.31 -2.33
CA ALA A 104 -15.09 9.24 -2.01
C ALA A 104 -14.76 10.15 -3.20
N ALA A 105 -14.55 9.56 -4.38
CA ALA A 105 -14.28 10.31 -5.61
C ALA A 105 -15.48 11.13 -6.10
N LYS A 106 -16.72 10.60 -5.95
CA LYS A 106 -17.95 11.28 -6.39
C LYS A 106 -18.23 12.53 -5.59
N TYR A 107 -18.03 12.46 -4.27
CA TYR A 107 -18.33 13.57 -3.35
C TYR A 107 -17.08 14.38 -2.99
N ASN A 108 -15.88 13.91 -3.37
CA ASN A 108 -14.59 14.55 -3.07
C ASN A 108 -14.36 14.75 -1.57
N VAL A 109 -14.63 13.71 -0.79
CA VAL A 109 -14.54 13.69 0.67
C VAL A 109 -13.52 12.67 1.14
N ASP A 110 -12.95 12.91 2.33
CA ASP A 110 -12.09 11.97 3.02
C ASP A 110 -12.88 10.82 3.69
N VAL A 111 -12.17 9.92 4.34
CA VAL A 111 -12.77 8.77 5.04
C VAL A 111 -13.66 9.20 6.21
N ASP A 112 -13.31 10.29 6.93
CA ASP A 112 -14.10 10.79 8.07
C ASP A 112 -15.48 11.30 7.63
N LEU A 113 -15.52 12.15 6.60
CA LEU A 113 -16.81 12.63 6.06
C LEU A 113 -17.61 11.51 5.40
N LEU A 114 -16.93 10.57 4.74
CA LEU A 114 -17.60 9.44 4.10
C LEU A 114 -18.29 8.54 5.14
N THR A 115 -17.60 8.17 6.20
CA THR A 115 -18.16 7.35 7.29
C THR A 115 -19.25 8.08 8.05
N ARG A 116 -19.06 9.38 8.29
CA ARG A 116 -20.08 10.24 8.92
C ARG A 116 -21.38 10.25 8.10
N GLY A 117 -21.27 10.42 6.79
CA GLY A 117 -22.40 10.38 5.85
C GLY A 117 -23.04 9.00 5.70
N ALA A 118 -22.27 7.93 5.92
CA ALA A 118 -22.75 6.55 5.85
C ALA A 118 -23.59 6.10 7.08
N GLY A 119 -23.80 6.99 8.06
CA GLY A 119 -24.66 6.72 9.21
C GLY A 119 -23.94 6.57 10.55
N PHE A 120 -22.60 6.61 10.57
CA PHE A 120 -21.83 6.55 11.82
C PHE A 120 -21.96 7.84 12.66
N GLY A 121 -22.37 8.95 12.07
CA GLY A 121 -22.47 10.23 12.74
C GLY A 121 -21.12 10.80 13.18
N TYR A 122 -21.14 11.86 13.98
CA TYR A 122 -19.91 12.55 14.40
C TYR A 122 -19.02 11.68 15.29
N ILE A 123 -19.58 11.07 16.31
CA ILE A 123 -18.83 10.23 17.27
C ILE A 123 -18.29 8.99 16.58
N GLY A 124 -19.12 8.30 15.79
CA GLY A 124 -18.72 7.09 15.08
C GLY A 124 -17.60 7.37 14.05
N SER A 125 -17.69 8.50 13.32
CA SER A 125 -16.61 8.87 12.38
C SER A 125 -15.29 9.21 13.08
N THR A 126 -15.35 9.77 14.29
CA THR A 126 -14.15 10.01 15.11
C THR A 126 -13.49 8.69 15.52
N ILE A 127 -14.31 7.69 15.91
CA ILE A 127 -13.80 6.36 16.27
C ILE A 127 -13.17 5.68 15.04
N THR A 128 -13.82 5.72 13.88
CA THR A 128 -13.26 5.12 12.66
C THR A 128 -11.96 5.81 12.22
N SER A 129 -11.87 7.13 12.37
CA SER A 129 -10.62 7.87 12.09
C SER A 129 -9.50 7.51 13.07
N LEU A 130 -9.83 7.28 14.35
CA LEU A 130 -8.85 6.82 15.34
C LEU A 130 -8.33 5.41 15.00
N ILE A 131 -9.21 4.50 14.61
CA ILE A 131 -8.84 3.14 14.20
C ILE A 131 -7.92 3.21 12.98
N TYR A 132 -8.26 4.04 11.98
CA TYR A 132 -7.45 4.24 10.78
C TYR A 132 -6.07 4.82 11.12
N ALA A 133 -6.01 5.86 11.94
CA ALA A 133 -4.74 6.45 12.37
C ALA A 133 -3.88 5.44 13.14
N SER A 134 -4.48 4.64 14.03
CA SER A 134 -3.76 3.59 14.75
C SER A 134 -3.16 2.54 13.81
N PHE A 135 -3.91 2.15 12.78
CA PHE A 135 -3.42 1.23 11.75
C PHE A 135 -2.23 1.81 10.99
N THR A 136 -2.29 3.07 10.57
CA THR A 136 -1.17 3.71 9.85
C THR A 136 0.10 3.79 10.70
N PHE A 137 -0.01 4.02 12.01
CA PHE A 137 1.15 3.98 12.91
C PHE A 137 1.75 2.56 13.03
N ILE A 138 0.90 1.53 13.14
CA ILE A 138 1.37 0.13 13.19
C ILE A 138 2.07 -0.23 11.88
N LEU A 139 1.50 0.17 10.74
CA LEU A 139 2.09 -0.09 9.43
C LEU A 139 3.44 0.61 9.27
N LEU A 140 3.53 1.89 9.68
CA LEU A 140 4.79 2.63 9.68
C LEU A 140 5.86 1.96 10.55
N ALA A 141 5.49 1.47 11.74
CA ALA A 141 6.42 0.74 12.61
C ALA A 141 6.90 -0.56 11.98
N PHE A 142 6.01 -1.28 11.29
CA PHE A 142 6.34 -2.52 10.60
C PHE A 142 7.30 -2.28 9.41
N GLU A 143 7.06 -1.22 8.65
CA GLU A 143 7.96 -0.83 7.55
C GLU A 143 9.32 -0.33 8.04
N ALA A 144 9.33 0.43 9.13
CA ALA A 144 10.58 0.82 9.77
C ALA A 144 11.39 -0.39 10.25
N ALA A 145 10.71 -1.48 10.67
CA ALA A 145 11.37 -2.73 11.02
C ALA A 145 12.04 -3.38 9.79
N ILE A 146 11.33 -3.46 8.67
CA ILE A 146 11.87 -4.01 7.42
C ILE A 146 13.07 -3.17 6.93
N MET A 147 12.98 -1.84 7.01
CA MET A 147 14.11 -0.96 6.68
C MET A 147 15.30 -1.18 7.63
N ALA A 148 15.06 -1.32 8.93
CA ALA A 148 16.11 -1.59 9.90
C ALA A 148 16.81 -2.92 9.63
N MET A 149 16.05 -3.98 9.27
CA MET A 149 16.60 -5.27 8.84
C MET A 149 17.46 -5.12 7.57
N ALA A 150 17.03 -4.30 6.62
CA ALA A 150 17.80 -4.02 5.40
C ALA A 150 19.13 -3.29 5.69
N LEU A 151 19.08 -2.30 6.58
CA LEU A 151 20.27 -1.54 7.01
C LEU A 151 21.25 -2.42 7.80
N GLU A 152 20.73 -3.30 8.65
CA GLU A 152 21.55 -4.27 9.38
C GLU A 152 22.21 -5.25 8.42
N LEU A 153 21.45 -5.85 7.52
CA LEU A 153 21.93 -6.82 6.54
C LEU A 153 22.98 -6.20 5.60
N ALA A 154 22.75 -4.97 5.11
CA ALA A 154 23.58 -4.35 4.09
C ALA A 154 24.77 -3.57 4.66
N LEU A 155 24.60 -2.91 5.80
CA LEU A 155 25.57 -1.95 6.35
C LEU A 155 26.07 -2.35 7.75
N GLY A 156 25.54 -3.42 8.35
CA GLY A 156 25.86 -3.81 9.71
C GLY A 156 25.37 -2.84 10.78
N ILE A 157 24.38 -1.99 10.46
CA ILE A 157 23.82 -1.01 11.39
C ILE A 157 22.86 -1.74 12.34
N PRO A 158 23.04 -1.64 13.69
CA PRO A 158 22.12 -2.24 14.63
C PRO A 158 20.69 -1.79 14.41
N GLN A 159 19.71 -2.69 14.53
CA GLN A 159 18.29 -2.41 14.24
C GLN A 159 17.75 -1.18 14.97
N VAL A 160 18.13 -0.98 16.24
CA VAL A 160 17.71 0.21 17.02
C VAL A 160 18.10 1.52 16.32
N ILE A 161 19.31 1.59 15.75
CA ILE A 161 19.76 2.76 14.98
C ILE A 161 19.03 2.80 13.64
N GLY A 162 18.79 1.65 13.01
CA GLY A 162 17.98 1.52 11.78
C GLY A 162 16.59 2.10 11.91
N TYR A 163 15.88 1.84 13.02
CA TYR A 163 14.57 2.46 13.30
C TYR A 163 14.62 3.98 13.36
N LEU A 164 15.64 4.54 14.03
CA LEU A 164 15.81 5.99 14.14
C LEU A 164 16.10 6.62 12.77
N ILE A 165 16.96 5.99 11.96
CA ILE A 165 17.27 6.44 10.60
C ILE A 165 15.98 6.45 9.75
N SER A 166 15.21 5.36 9.77
CA SER A 166 13.96 5.24 9.02
C SER A 166 12.98 6.36 9.38
N ALA A 167 12.77 6.59 10.67
CA ALA A 167 11.89 7.67 11.14
C ALA A 167 12.36 9.06 10.70
N LEU A 168 13.66 9.34 10.83
CA LEU A 168 14.23 10.66 10.51
C LEU A 168 14.22 10.96 9.00
N VAL A 169 14.38 9.94 8.15
CA VAL A 169 14.35 10.11 6.68
C VAL A 169 12.93 10.39 6.17
N ILE A 170 11.91 9.80 6.78
CA ILE A 170 10.52 9.96 6.35
C ILE A 170 9.95 11.32 6.76
N LEU A 171 10.31 11.85 7.93
CA LEU A 171 9.76 13.10 8.45
C LEU A 171 9.81 14.29 7.48
N PRO A 172 10.94 14.61 6.80
CA PRO A 172 10.99 15.71 5.84
C PRO A 172 10.08 15.53 4.63
N LEU A 173 9.82 14.29 4.22
CA LEU A 173 8.92 13.98 3.10
C LEU A 173 7.47 14.23 3.50
N VAL A 174 7.07 13.74 4.69
CA VAL A 174 5.70 13.89 5.20
C VAL A 174 5.34 15.35 5.43
N VAL A 175 6.25 16.16 5.96
CA VAL A 175 6.03 17.60 6.19
C VAL A 175 5.72 18.37 4.91
N LYS A 176 6.27 17.93 3.77
CA LYS A 176 5.97 18.55 2.45
C LYS A 176 4.63 18.12 1.84
N GLY A 177 3.95 17.18 2.47
CA GLY A 177 2.60 16.76 2.09
C GLY A 177 2.53 15.79 0.90
N ILE A 178 1.31 15.29 0.66
CA ILE A 178 1.02 14.21 -0.29
C ILE A 178 1.39 14.58 -1.74
N GLY A 179 1.28 15.84 -2.14
CA GLY A 179 1.62 16.28 -3.48
C GLY A 179 3.11 16.17 -3.78
N PHE A 180 3.97 16.43 -2.78
CA PHE A 180 5.41 16.23 -2.91
C PHE A 180 5.77 14.74 -2.93
N ILE A 181 5.20 13.97 -2.00
CA ILE A 181 5.37 12.51 -1.94
C ILE A 181 5.02 11.89 -3.28
N ASN A 182 3.90 12.26 -3.88
CA ASN A 182 3.49 11.74 -5.21
C ASN A 182 4.51 12.05 -6.32
N LYS A 183 5.14 13.22 -6.31
CA LYS A 183 6.20 13.54 -7.27
C LYS A 183 7.45 12.68 -7.09
N VAL A 184 7.84 12.42 -5.84
CA VAL A 184 8.95 11.51 -5.53
C VAL A 184 8.60 10.10 -6.01
N GLN A 185 7.42 9.61 -5.67
CA GLN A 185 6.93 8.29 -6.07
C GLN A 185 6.84 8.14 -7.60
N ALA A 186 6.45 9.17 -8.34
CA ALA A 186 6.41 9.12 -9.80
C ALA A 186 7.77 8.80 -10.44
N VAL A 187 8.87 9.16 -9.77
CA VAL A 187 10.25 8.87 -10.20
C VAL A 187 10.74 7.54 -9.65
N THR A 188 10.47 7.25 -8.39
CA THR A 188 10.99 6.05 -7.70
C THR A 188 10.23 4.78 -8.05
N GLN A 189 8.94 4.88 -8.32
CA GLN A 189 8.03 3.76 -8.58
C GLN A 189 8.47 2.86 -9.75
N PRO A 190 8.85 3.37 -10.94
CA PRO A 190 9.30 2.53 -12.04
C PRO A 190 10.58 1.76 -11.67
N ILE A 191 11.50 2.39 -10.92
CA ILE A 191 12.75 1.78 -10.49
C ILE A 191 12.45 0.68 -9.45
N TRP A 192 11.62 1.00 -8.46
CA TRP A 192 11.16 0.03 -7.47
C TRP A 192 10.49 -1.19 -8.11
N LEU A 193 9.56 -0.96 -9.06
CA LEU A 193 8.85 -2.05 -9.73
C LEU A 193 9.82 -2.94 -10.54
N LEU A 194 10.81 -2.34 -11.19
CA LEU A 194 11.87 -3.08 -11.87
C LEU A 194 12.64 -3.96 -10.88
N LEU A 195 13.08 -3.38 -9.76
CA LEU A 195 13.80 -4.12 -8.72
C LEU A 195 12.93 -5.23 -8.12
N LEU A 196 11.66 -4.98 -7.88
CA LEU A 196 10.73 -5.98 -7.37
C LEU A 196 10.58 -7.18 -8.31
N LEU A 197 10.41 -6.93 -9.62
CA LEU A 197 10.11 -7.96 -10.61
C LEU A 197 11.36 -8.68 -11.15
N LEU A 198 12.53 -8.03 -11.10
CA LEU A 198 13.77 -8.56 -11.67
C LEU A 198 14.15 -9.94 -11.12
N PRO A 199 14.20 -10.18 -9.79
CA PRO A 199 14.55 -11.50 -9.26
C PRO A 199 13.55 -12.58 -9.70
N TRP A 200 12.25 -12.23 -9.78
CA TRP A 200 11.22 -13.18 -10.20
C TRP A 200 11.33 -13.62 -11.63
N PHE A 201 11.65 -12.70 -12.53
CA PHE A 201 11.92 -13.06 -13.93
C PHE A 201 13.01 -14.11 -14.04
N PHE A 202 14.13 -13.91 -13.33
CA PHE A 202 15.26 -14.84 -13.39
C PHE A 202 15.02 -16.13 -12.60
N VAL A 203 14.40 -16.07 -11.43
CA VAL A 203 14.08 -17.25 -10.62
C VAL A 203 13.11 -18.17 -11.38
N LEU A 204 12.04 -17.64 -11.94
CA LEU A 204 11.07 -18.42 -12.71
C LEU A 204 11.65 -18.97 -14.00
N TRP A 205 12.57 -18.24 -14.64
CA TRP A 205 13.25 -18.72 -15.84
C TRP A 205 14.24 -19.85 -15.55
N LYS A 206 15.04 -19.72 -14.48
CA LYS A 206 16.04 -20.74 -14.12
C LYS A 206 15.45 -21.94 -13.38
N GLN A 207 14.42 -21.73 -12.61
CA GLN A 207 13.83 -22.72 -11.70
C GLN A 207 12.29 -22.76 -11.83
N PRO A 208 11.73 -23.08 -13.02
CA PRO A 208 10.27 -23.10 -13.21
C PRO A 208 9.56 -24.10 -12.30
N GLN A 209 10.28 -25.12 -11.80
CA GLN A 209 9.77 -26.09 -10.82
C GLN A 209 9.35 -25.47 -9.49
N ILE A 210 9.72 -24.22 -9.18
CA ILE A 210 9.29 -23.54 -7.95
C ILE A 210 7.75 -23.43 -7.89
N LEU A 211 7.09 -23.26 -9.04
CA LEU A 211 5.64 -23.22 -9.13
C LEU A 211 5.00 -24.57 -8.77
N SER A 212 5.55 -25.68 -9.26
CA SER A 212 5.04 -27.02 -8.93
C SER A 212 5.37 -27.38 -7.47
N SER A 213 6.53 -26.97 -6.96
CA SER A 213 6.92 -27.21 -5.58
C SER A 213 6.01 -26.45 -4.60
N SER A 214 5.53 -25.26 -4.98
CA SER A 214 4.60 -24.50 -4.14
C SER A 214 3.27 -25.23 -3.91
N LEU A 215 2.75 -25.93 -4.93
CA LEU A 215 1.49 -26.69 -4.85
C LEU A 215 1.55 -27.81 -3.79
N HIS A 216 2.73 -28.36 -3.53
CA HIS A 216 2.96 -29.46 -2.61
C HIS A 216 3.59 -29.01 -1.28
N PHE A 217 3.60 -27.72 -1.02
CA PHE A 217 4.22 -27.18 0.19
C PHE A 217 3.38 -27.51 1.43
N VAL A 218 3.99 -28.24 2.36
CA VAL A 218 3.37 -28.65 3.63
C VAL A 218 3.61 -27.54 4.66
N GLY A 219 2.56 -27.06 5.30
CA GLY A 219 2.70 -26.03 6.34
C GLY A 219 3.25 -26.63 7.64
N ALA A 220 4.09 -25.87 8.33
CA ALA A 220 4.71 -26.30 9.59
C ALA A 220 3.69 -26.53 10.72
N VAL A 221 2.59 -25.78 10.72
CA VAL A 221 1.53 -25.92 11.73
C VAL A 221 0.43 -26.86 11.25
N SER A 222 0.06 -26.80 9.97
CA SER A 222 -1.00 -27.65 9.42
C SER A 222 -0.56 -29.11 9.23
N ASN A 223 0.73 -29.36 9.06
CA ASN A 223 1.32 -30.66 8.72
C ASN A 223 0.62 -31.35 7.52
N SER A 224 0.02 -30.59 6.62
CA SER A 224 -0.70 -31.07 5.45
C SER A 224 -0.66 -30.07 4.31
N THR A 225 -0.89 -30.59 3.10
CA THR A 225 -1.15 -29.80 1.90
C THR A 225 -2.65 -29.55 1.69
N ASP A 226 -3.51 -30.28 2.41
CA ASP A 226 -4.93 -30.26 2.22
C ASP A 226 -5.59 -29.02 2.81
N PHE A 227 -6.74 -28.65 2.23
CA PHE A 227 -7.56 -27.56 2.74
C PHE A 227 -8.17 -27.95 4.10
N ASN A 228 -8.02 -27.07 5.08
CA ASN A 228 -8.63 -27.17 6.40
C ASN A 228 -9.22 -25.80 6.80
N LEU A 229 -10.50 -25.77 7.14
CA LEU A 229 -11.23 -24.53 7.44
C LEU A 229 -10.62 -23.74 8.61
N TYR A 230 -10.06 -24.41 9.61
CA TYR A 230 -9.41 -23.75 10.75
C TYR A 230 -8.14 -23.01 10.31
N TYR A 231 -7.25 -23.69 9.57
CA TYR A 231 -6.01 -23.09 9.08
C TYR A 231 -6.26 -22.05 7.98
N PHE A 232 -7.27 -22.26 7.14
CA PHE A 232 -7.76 -21.25 6.22
C PHE A 232 -8.22 -19.99 6.96
N GLY A 233 -9.04 -20.14 8.02
CA GLY A 233 -9.46 -19.02 8.85
C GLY A 233 -8.29 -18.27 9.50
N ALA A 234 -7.31 -19.01 10.03
CA ALA A 234 -6.09 -18.43 10.59
C ALA A 234 -5.28 -17.66 9.54
N ALA A 235 -5.12 -18.21 8.33
CA ALA A 235 -4.48 -17.51 7.22
C ALA A 235 -5.25 -16.25 6.79
N CYS A 236 -6.59 -16.28 6.78
CA CYS A 236 -7.42 -15.13 6.49
C CYS A 236 -7.15 -13.96 7.44
N THR A 237 -6.92 -14.20 8.73
CA THR A 237 -6.67 -13.11 9.71
C THR A 237 -5.44 -12.28 9.36
N LEU A 238 -4.41 -12.92 8.81
CA LEU A 238 -3.17 -12.21 8.42
C LEU A 238 -3.41 -11.21 7.31
N ILE A 239 -4.16 -11.56 6.26
CA ILE A 239 -4.47 -10.62 5.16
C ILE A 239 -5.55 -9.63 5.58
N PHE A 240 -6.55 -10.04 6.38
CA PHE A 240 -7.59 -9.14 6.86
C PHE A 240 -7.04 -8.00 7.73
N SER A 241 -5.83 -8.11 8.28
CA SER A 241 -5.19 -7.00 8.98
C SER A 241 -5.06 -5.75 8.10
N PHE A 242 -4.98 -5.90 6.78
CA PHE A 242 -4.92 -4.80 5.81
C PHE A 242 -6.28 -4.25 5.40
N VAL A 243 -7.41 -4.77 5.89
CA VAL A 243 -8.73 -4.25 5.51
C VAL A 243 -8.90 -2.77 5.81
N ILE A 244 -8.25 -2.27 6.84
CA ILE A 244 -8.32 -0.87 7.28
C ILE A 244 -7.70 0.07 6.22
N GLN A 245 -6.77 -0.41 5.40
CA GLN A 245 -6.15 0.36 4.30
C GLN A 245 -7.18 0.83 3.24
N ILE A 246 -8.38 0.25 3.23
CA ILE A 246 -9.50 0.75 2.41
C ILE A 246 -9.78 2.24 2.67
N GLY A 247 -9.53 2.75 3.88
CA GLY A 247 -9.70 4.16 4.24
C GLY A 247 -8.77 5.09 3.44
N GLU A 248 -7.54 4.67 3.20
CA GLU A 248 -6.50 5.47 2.53
C GLU A 248 -6.90 5.90 1.12
N GLN A 249 -7.59 5.04 0.38
CA GLN A 249 -8.02 5.37 -0.98
C GLN A 249 -8.97 6.58 -1.05
N ALA A 250 -9.74 6.87 0.01
CA ALA A 250 -10.60 8.05 0.07
C ALA A 250 -9.77 9.33 0.14
N ASP A 251 -8.63 9.30 0.81
CA ASP A 251 -7.81 10.48 1.07
C ASP A 251 -7.14 11.04 -0.19
N TYR A 252 -6.84 10.24 -1.18
CA TYR A 252 -6.28 10.72 -2.45
C TYR A 252 -7.30 10.75 -3.59
N LEU A 253 -8.34 9.90 -3.59
CA LEU A 253 -9.39 9.94 -4.61
C LEU A 253 -10.22 11.23 -4.56
N ARG A 254 -10.31 11.90 -3.42
CA ARG A 254 -10.99 13.20 -3.28
C ARG A 254 -10.41 14.30 -4.16
N PHE A 255 -9.18 14.15 -4.65
CA PHE A 255 -8.52 15.12 -5.55
C PHE A 255 -8.81 14.90 -7.03
N LEU A 256 -9.56 13.84 -7.40
CA LEU A 256 -10.02 13.66 -8.78
C LEU A 256 -10.99 14.77 -9.18
N PRO A 257 -10.91 15.26 -10.45
CA PRO A 257 -11.89 16.17 -11.00
C PRO A 257 -13.31 15.58 -10.93
N GLN A 258 -14.31 16.46 -10.89
CA GLN A 258 -15.69 16.01 -10.94
C GLN A 258 -16.00 15.29 -12.27
N LYS A 259 -16.94 14.34 -12.20
CA LYS A 259 -17.41 13.51 -13.29
C LYS A 259 -18.19 14.32 -14.35
N GLU A 260 -17.53 15.17 -15.15
CA GLU A 260 -18.27 16.09 -16.04
C GLU A 260 -18.47 15.61 -17.47
N LYS A 261 -17.47 15.02 -18.14
CA LYS A 261 -17.57 14.74 -19.60
C LYS A 261 -17.30 13.30 -20.01
N ASN A 262 -16.39 12.58 -19.38
CA ASN A 262 -16.04 11.22 -19.74
C ASN A 262 -16.27 10.24 -18.59
N ARG A 263 -17.47 9.67 -18.54
CA ARG A 263 -17.87 8.74 -17.46
C ARG A 263 -16.99 7.49 -17.40
N THR A 264 -16.52 7.01 -18.54
CA THR A 264 -15.71 5.78 -18.61
C THR A 264 -14.30 6.03 -18.10
N ALA A 265 -13.63 7.09 -18.56
CA ALA A 265 -12.30 7.46 -18.08
C ALA A 265 -12.30 7.76 -16.57
N TRP A 266 -13.32 8.47 -16.07
CA TRP A 266 -13.47 8.73 -14.65
C TRP A 266 -13.66 7.43 -13.83
N ARG A 267 -14.52 6.50 -14.29
CA ARG A 267 -14.71 5.21 -13.62
C ARG A 267 -13.42 4.39 -13.63
N PHE A 268 -12.70 4.43 -14.73
CA PHE A 268 -11.40 3.74 -14.84
C PHE A 268 -10.36 4.34 -13.88
N ALA A 269 -10.31 5.67 -13.75
CA ALA A 269 -9.46 6.34 -12.77
C ALA A 269 -9.82 5.96 -11.32
N VAL A 270 -11.12 5.87 -11.00
CA VAL A 270 -11.58 5.40 -9.68
C VAL A 270 -11.24 3.93 -9.44
N PHE A 271 -11.32 3.09 -10.47
CA PHE A 271 -10.93 1.68 -10.38
C PHE A 271 -9.43 1.53 -10.13
N LEU A 272 -8.59 2.20 -10.93
CA LEU A 272 -7.14 2.12 -10.81
C LEU A 272 -6.61 2.83 -9.56
N GLY A 273 -7.21 3.93 -9.17
CA GLY A 273 -6.83 4.69 -7.97
C GLY A 273 -7.53 4.23 -6.70
N GLY A 274 -8.45 3.29 -6.78
CA GLY A 274 -9.20 2.74 -5.64
C GLY A 274 -8.88 1.27 -5.43
N PRO A 275 -9.82 0.35 -5.73
CA PRO A 275 -9.71 -1.05 -5.33
C PRO A 275 -8.56 -1.83 -6.00
N SER A 276 -7.88 -1.29 -7.00
CA SER A 276 -6.80 -1.99 -7.70
C SER A 276 -5.58 -2.28 -6.81
N TRP A 277 -5.36 -1.51 -5.74
CA TRP A 277 -4.24 -1.73 -4.84
C TRP A 277 -4.21 -3.16 -4.28
N ILE A 278 -5.38 -3.75 -3.95
CA ILE A 278 -5.41 -5.11 -3.41
C ILE A 278 -5.11 -6.18 -4.47
N ILE A 279 -5.28 -5.88 -5.76
CA ILE A 279 -4.85 -6.78 -6.84
C ILE A 279 -3.31 -6.87 -6.84
N PHE A 280 -2.63 -5.73 -6.73
CA PHE A 280 -1.16 -5.71 -6.55
C PHE A 280 -0.76 -6.37 -5.24
N GLY A 281 -1.48 -6.10 -4.14
CA GLY A 281 -1.28 -6.75 -2.86
C GLY A 281 -1.40 -8.28 -2.95
N PHE A 282 -2.40 -8.80 -3.66
CA PHE A 282 -2.55 -10.23 -3.92
C PHE A 282 -1.34 -10.81 -4.67
N LEU A 283 -0.86 -10.14 -5.72
CA LEU A 283 0.34 -10.57 -6.44
C LEU A 283 1.57 -10.59 -5.53
N LYS A 284 1.72 -9.62 -4.66
CA LYS A 284 2.81 -9.55 -3.68
C LYS A 284 2.72 -10.66 -2.62
N VAL A 285 1.52 -10.99 -2.15
CA VAL A 285 1.30 -12.16 -1.29
C VAL A 285 1.75 -13.45 -1.98
N LEU A 286 1.40 -13.64 -3.27
CA LEU A 286 1.88 -14.80 -4.05
C LEU A 286 3.41 -14.78 -4.21
N MET A 287 4.01 -13.61 -4.43
CA MET A 287 5.47 -13.48 -4.48
C MET A 287 6.10 -13.89 -3.15
N GLY A 288 5.52 -13.50 -2.03
CA GLY A 288 5.95 -13.93 -0.70
C GLY A 288 5.87 -15.45 -0.50
N MET A 289 4.79 -16.08 -0.97
CA MET A 289 4.69 -17.55 -0.95
C MET A 289 5.82 -18.20 -1.77
N LEU A 290 6.14 -17.67 -2.94
CA LEU A 290 7.23 -18.20 -3.76
C LEU A 290 8.61 -17.95 -3.14
N LEU A 291 8.83 -16.80 -2.45
CA LEU A 291 10.05 -16.56 -1.68
C LEU A 291 10.26 -17.63 -0.61
N MET A 292 9.19 -18.02 0.07
CA MET A 292 9.25 -19.09 1.07
C MET A 292 9.62 -20.43 0.46
N VAL A 293 9.05 -20.81 -0.71
CA VAL A 293 9.43 -22.04 -1.42
C VAL A 293 10.91 -22.01 -1.80
N LEU A 294 11.37 -20.87 -2.32
CA LEU A 294 12.78 -20.69 -2.69
C LEU A 294 13.70 -20.85 -1.47
N ALA A 295 13.33 -20.24 -0.34
CA ALA A 295 14.07 -20.33 0.90
C ALA A 295 14.22 -21.78 1.38
N PHE A 296 13.15 -22.56 1.33
CA PHE A 296 13.19 -23.99 1.68
C PHE A 296 14.05 -24.82 0.73
N GLN A 297 13.97 -24.55 -0.59
CA GLN A 297 14.82 -25.23 -1.57
C GLN A 297 16.31 -24.93 -1.38
N LEU A 298 16.64 -23.76 -0.83
CA LEU A 298 18.00 -23.33 -0.56
C LEU A 298 18.45 -23.60 0.88
N PHE A 299 17.62 -24.29 1.67
CA PHE A 299 17.93 -24.64 3.08
C PHE A 299 18.25 -23.42 3.95
N ILE A 300 17.51 -22.30 3.74
CA ILE A 300 17.67 -21.10 4.55
C ILE A 300 17.27 -21.40 6.00
N PRO A 301 18.06 -20.92 7.00
CA PRO A 301 17.74 -21.11 8.41
C PRO A 301 16.35 -20.56 8.79
N VAL A 302 15.65 -21.26 9.68
CA VAL A 302 14.31 -20.88 10.13
C VAL A 302 14.28 -19.47 10.73
N SER A 303 15.37 -19.03 11.37
CA SER A 303 15.53 -17.67 11.92
C SER A 303 15.46 -16.55 10.89
N GLU A 304 15.62 -16.84 9.59
CA GLU A 304 15.64 -15.86 8.52
C GLU A 304 14.37 -15.91 7.65
N LEU A 305 13.47 -16.86 7.90
CA LEU A 305 12.29 -17.07 7.06
C LEU A 305 11.23 -15.96 7.20
N ASP A 306 11.21 -15.24 8.31
CA ASP A 306 10.33 -14.10 8.56
C ASP A 306 10.90 -12.74 8.09
N ASN A 307 12.16 -12.75 7.61
CA ASN A 307 12.85 -11.56 7.13
C ASN A 307 12.71 -11.41 5.60
N PRO A 308 11.76 -10.61 5.09
CA PRO A 308 11.54 -10.46 3.65
C PRO A 308 12.76 -9.85 2.93
N THR A 309 13.56 -9.04 3.62
CA THR A 309 14.77 -8.44 3.08
C THR A 309 15.82 -9.51 2.78
N TYR A 310 16.03 -10.43 3.72
CA TYR A 310 16.94 -11.55 3.53
C TYR A 310 16.48 -12.47 2.38
N LEU A 311 15.18 -12.76 2.32
CA LEU A 311 14.60 -13.58 1.26
C LEU A 311 14.80 -12.95 -0.15
N TYR A 312 14.64 -11.63 -0.28
CA TYR A 312 14.93 -10.93 -1.54
C TYR A 312 16.43 -10.94 -1.88
N TRP A 313 17.31 -10.76 -0.89
CA TRP A 313 18.74 -10.89 -1.10
C TRP A 313 19.12 -12.26 -1.67
N VAL A 314 18.59 -13.33 -1.10
CA VAL A 314 18.75 -14.70 -1.58
C VAL A 314 18.20 -14.87 -3.00
N ALA A 315 17.04 -14.30 -3.31
CA ALA A 315 16.44 -14.33 -4.64
C ALA A 315 17.34 -13.62 -5.68
N TYR A 316 17.93 -12.48 -5.32
CA TYR A 316 18.89 -11.79 -6.18
C TYR A 316 20.16 -12.63 -6.44
N GLN A 317 20.65 -13.36 -5.44
CA GLN A 317 21.84 -14.22 -5.57
C GLN A 317 21.64 -15.38 -6.57
N GLN A 318 20.38 -15.75 -6.90
CA GLN A 318 20.13 -16.79 -7.89
C GLN A 318 20.64 -16.43 -9.30
N PHE A 319 20.83 -15.14 -9.59
CA PHE A 319 21.28 -14.68 -10.91
C PHE A 319 22.42 -13.65 -10.86
N ILE A 320 22.71 -13.06 -9.70
CA ILE A 320 23.81 -12.13 -9.49
C ILE A 320 24.92 -12.85 -8.72
N PRO A 321 26.05 -13.18 -9.37
CA PRO A 321 27.16 -13.90 -8.72
C PRO A 321 27.84 -13.08 -7.62
N ASN A 322 27.80 -11.74 -7.70
CA ASN A 322 28.42 -10.87 -6.71
C ASN A 322 27.44 -10.63 -5.55
N PRO A 323 27.70 -11.15 -4.33
CA PRO A 323 26.81 -11.03 -3.19
C PRO A 323 26.66 -9.58 -2.70
N GLN A 324 27.68 -8.74 -2.88
CA GLN A 324 27.60 -7.33 -2.50
C GLN A 324 26.67 -6.55 -3.43
N LEU A 325 26.72 -6.84 -4.74
CA LEU A 325 25.79 -6.23 -5.69
C LEU A 325 24.35 -6.67 -5.41
N ALA A 326 24.10 -7.94 -5.13
CA ALA A 326 22.80 -8.45 -4.73
C ALA A 326 22.29 -7.72 -3.47
N LEU A 327 23.16 -7.47 -2.51
CA LEU A 327 22.85 -6.77 -1.27
C LEU A 327 22.49 -5.29 -1.50
N ILE A 328 23.26 -4.60 -2.35
CA ILE A 328 22.98 -3.20 -2.74
C ILE A 328 21.62 -3.10 -3.43
N LEU A 329 21.28 -4.02 -4.33
CA LEU A 329 19.99 -4.02 -5.02
C LEU A 329 18.84 -4.31 -4.05
N THR A 330 19.04 -5.19 -3.08
CA THR A 330 18.06 -5.46 -2.02
C THR A 330 17.84 -4.21 -1.15
N LEU A 331 18.91 -3.55 -0.72
CA LEU A 331 18.79 -2.31 0.03
C LEU A 331 18.08 -1.23 -0.79
N ALA A 332 18.41 -1.08 -2.08
CA ALA A 332 17.73 -0.15 -2.98
C ALA A 332 16.24 -0.49 -3.13
N LEU A 333 15.88 -1.78 -3.29
CA LEU A 333 14.49 -2.23 -3.32
C LEU A 333 13.74 -1.77 -2.06
N VAL A 334 14.29 -2.03 -0.87
CA VAL A 334 13.64 -1.68 0.40
C VAL A 334 13.56 -0.16 0.57
N CYS A 335 14.65 0.58 0.30
CA CYS A 335 14.65 2.04 0.41
C CYS A 335 13.67 2.74 -0.52
N LEU A 336 13.39 2.17 -1.70
CA LEU A 336 12.44 2.73 -2.66
C LEU A 336 11.00 2.24 -2.40
N ALA A 337 10.83 1.18 -1.62
CA ALA A 337 9.54 0.64 -1.21
C ALA A 337 8.90 1.46 -0.07
N GLN A 338 9.72 2.08 0.76
CA GLN A 338 9.32 2.89 1.93
C GLN A 338 8.80 4.28 1.48
#